data_57406d739f73a4d9b3ef637271175417
#
_entry.id   57406d739f73a4d9b3ef637271175417
#
_cell.length_a   1.000
_cell.length_b   1.000
_cell.length_c   1.000
_cell.angle_alpha   90.00
_cell.angle_beta   90.00
_cell.angle_gamma   90.00
#
_symmetry.space_group_name_H-M   'P 1'
#
loop_
_entity.id
_entity.type
_entity.pdbx_description
1 polymer ?
#
loop_
_entity_poly.entity_id
_entity_poly.type
_entity_poly.pdbx_seq_one_letter_code
_entity_poly.pdbx_strand_id
1 'polypeptide(L)'
;MTLSALPTTDLPALTGDDDPVSLTCPWCRGTLAFTPTPDPSFDGTFGVLTCGCGEYPVLDGIPVVRRGRVDVQEHATGRTEVHGPTVAELVALLRAGRGADALVAMLAFPPRLPGRLTRRWPLAGLALAARRAEVRAMLDDVDALTAQDWMELAYLRSSERIDQEMFGYFFVRYGQPRYLASISLLRALPATDAPVLDLACGFGHTMYHLGARERPLRTVGVDRNFFQLWVGRRYIAPEQTFVCADRVDALPFADDAFAAATCTDAFHYFDDQQGAMDELRRVARADTVLVDRVGNRTMEPRDATGERDAAGYVALLRGAPWRLTSEDEVVRDYLDGHGPRLAAPRHPAELRRSKWLALFSSTDRGLFADHGTFEAPPHAAGAPGINPAYEVRRDGDEVVLAFAFPSTWYAFENAAMLAYTSPGERLDAEEFEALVAGRPEGSVAELVDRFVLLGLPPRYARPPGSPSRSSVLRGLGAGVRATRAGARRRRS
;
A
#
# COMPACT_ATOMS: atom_id res chain seq x y z
N MET A 1 -24.18 -9.22 13.68
CA MET A 1 -23.50 -7.96 14.02
C MET A 1 -23.75 -7.00 12.88
N THR A 2 -24.53 -5.97 13.10
CA THR A 2 -24.78 -4.90 12.13
C THR A 2 -23.45 -4.20 11.88
N LEU A 3 -22.92 -4.32 10.65
CA LEU A 3 -21.78 -3.54 10.20
C LEU A 3 -22.19 -2.06 10.31
N SER A 4 -21.62 -1.38 11.30
CA SER A 4 -21.71 0.08 11.42
C SER A 4 -21.15 0.67 10.12
N ALA A 5 -21.89 1.59 9.52
CA ALA A 5 -21.37 2.42 8.43
C ALA A 5 -20.00 2.94 8.86
N LEU A 6 -19.02 2.85 7.94
CA LEU A 6 -17.68 3.41 8.16
C LEU A 6 -17.87 4.86 8.63
N PRO A 7 -17.16 5.30 9.69
CA PRO A 7 -17.24 6.68 10.07
C PRO A 7 -16.87 7.51 8.83
N THR A 8 -17.74 8.41 8.43
CA THR A 8 -17.41 9.46 7.48
C THR A 8 -16.27 10.23 8.15
N THR A 9 -15.04 9.92 7.75
CA THR A 9 -13.86 10.68 8.20
C THR A 9 -14.08 12.09 7.66
N ASP A 10 -14.51 12.96 8.54
CA ASP A 10 -14.71 14.35 8.21
C ASP A 10 -13.37 14.92 7.70
N LEU A 11 -13.35 15.33 6.44
CA LEU A 11 -12.25 16.14 5.90
C LEU A 11 -11.94 17.40 6.75
N PRO A 12 -12.85 17.91 7.61
CA PRO A 12 -12.49 18.89 8.62
C PRO A 12 -11.21 18.59 9.40
N ALA A 13 -10.89 17.31 9.62
CA ALA A 13 -9.65 16.91 10.28
C ALA A 13 -8.36 17.27 9.53
N LEU A 14 -8.39 17.47 8.19
CA LEU A 14 -7.23 17.88 7.39
C LEU A 14 -7.26 19.34 6.92
N THR A 15 -8.35 20.06 7.17
CA THR A 15 -8.56 21.43 6.65
C THR A 15 -8.94 22.45 7.73
N GLY A 16 -9.03 22.05 9.01
CA GLY A 16 -9.30 22.92 10.15
C GLY A 16 -8.01 23.56 10.70
N ASP A 17 -8.10 24.82 11.14
CA ASP A 17 -6.95 25.54 11.73
C ASP A 17 -6.42 24.89 13.03
N ASP A 18 -7.22 24.01 13.67
CA ASP A 18 -6.89 23.36 14.94
C ASP A 18 -6.32 21.93 14.78
N ASP A 19 -6.25 21.37 13.55
CA ASP A 19 -5.66 20.04 13.34
C ASP A 19 -4.15 20.16 13.07
N PRO A 20 -3.29 19.47 13.84
CA PRO A 20 -1.84 19.50 13.63
C PRO A 20 -1.40 19.00 12.24
N VAL A 21 -2.30 18.43 11.44
CA VAL A 21 -2.03 17.87 10.11
C VAL A 21 -2.79 18.63 9.00
N SER A 22 -3.11 19.90 9.20
CA SER A 22 -3.77 20.67 8.15
C SER A 22 -2.93 20.71 6.86
N LEU A 23 -3.61 20.52 5.71
CA LEU A 23 -2.96 20.54 4.40
C LEU A 23 -2.58 21.96 4.00
N THR A 24 -1.36 22.10 3.53
CA THR A 24 -0.85 23.32 2.91
C THR A 24 -0.59 23.09 1.42
N CYS A 25 -0.72 24.14 0.62
CA CYS A 25 -0.40 24.04 -0.80
C CYS A 25 1.12 23.88 -1.02
N PRO A 26 1.60 22.85 -1.71
CA PRO A 26 3.04 22.62 -1.92
C PRO A 26 3.70 23.66 -2.83
N TRP A 27 2.91 24.54 -3.49
CA TRP A 27 3.44 25.59 -4.38
C TRP A 27 3.45 26.97 -3.74
N CYS A 28 2.38 27.36 -3.02
CA CYS A 28 2.31 28.71 -2.42
C CYS A 28 2.36 28.69 -0.89
N ARG A 29 2.43 27.50 -0.28
CA ARG A 29 2.40 27.26 1.18
C ARG A 29 1.16 27.85 1.89
N GLY A 30 0.16 28.32 1.14
CA GLY A 30 -1.11 28.80 1.69
C GLY A 30 -2.00 27.65 2.17
N THR A 31 -2.89 27.95 3.11
CA THR A 31 -3.91 27.02 3.60
C THR A 31 -4.85 26.59 2.46
N LEU A 32 -5.28 25.33 2.47
CA LEU A 32 -6.23 24.77 1.54
C LEU A 32 -7.64 24.78 2.15
N ALA A 33 -8.54 25.58 1.55
CA ALA A 33 -9.93 25.66 1.98
C ALA A 33 -10.78 24.59 1.26
N PHE A 34 -11.52 23.77 2.02
CA PHE A 34 -12.38 22.73 1.46
C PHE A 34 -13.79 23.22 1.16
N THR A 35 -14.29 22.88 -0.03
CA THR A 35 -15.69 23.11 -0.44
C THR A 35 -16.28 21.77 -0.85
N PRO A 36 -17.29 21.24 -0.12
CA PRO A 36 -17.92 19.96 -0.44
C PRO A 36 -18.74 20.05 -1.76
N THR A 37 -18.73 18.97 -2.53
CA THR A 37 -19.51 18.78 -3.77
C THR A 37 -20.18 17.40 -3.72
N PRO A 38 -21.26 17.21 -2.96
CA PRO A 38 -21.84 15.89 -2.75
C PRO A 38 -22.33 15.29 -4.07
N ASP A 39 -22.22 13.97 -4.20
CA ASP A 39 -22.79 13.18 -5.29
C ASP A 39 -23.82 12.20 -4.71
N PRO A 40 -25.12 12.36 -5.00
CA PRO A 40 -26.15 11.50 -4.42
C PRO A 40 -26.12 10.05 -4.96
N SER A 41 -25.33 9.77 -5.99
CA SER A 41 -25.23 8.44 -6.59
C SER A 41 -24.17 7.55 -5.92
N PHE A 42 -23.35 8.11 -5.02
CA PHE A 42 -22.28 7.37 -4.34
C PHE A 42 -22.07 7.91 -2.92
N ASP A 43 -22.10 7.03 -1.94
CA ASP A 43 -21.80 7.38 -0.54
C ASP A 43 -20.29 7.55 -0.34
N GLY A 44 -19.81 8.77 -0.53
CA GLY A 44 -18.41 9.14 -0.42
C GLY A 44 -18.21 10.63 -0.25
N THR A 45 -17.07 11.04 0.29
CA THR A 45 -16.73 12.45 0.49
C THR A 45 -16.08 13.03 -0.75
N PHE A 46 -16.77 13.97 -1.41
CA PHE A 46 -16.30 14.68 -2.58
C PHE A 46 -16.23 16.18 -2.33
N GLY A 47 -15.26 16.85 -2.95
CA GLY A 47 -15.13 18.29 -2.86
C GLY A 47 -13.92 18.83 -3.59
N VAL A 48 -13.69 20.13 -3.42
CA VAL A 48 -12.57 20.84 -4.00
C VAL A 48 -11.83 21.61 -2.91
N LEU A 49 -10.52 21.40 -2.84
CA LEU A 49 -9.60 22.22 -2.06
C LEU A 49 -9.11 23.38 -2.89
N THR A 50 -9.12 24.59 -2.32
CA THR A 50 -8.72 25.81 -3.01
C THR A 50 -7.69 26.61 -2.22
N CYS A 51 -6.76 27.24 -2.93
CA CYS A 51 -5.86 28.25 -2.40
C CYS A 51 -5.66 29.37 -3.44
N GLY A 52 -4.86 30.37 -3.11
CA GLY A 52 -4.61 31.50 -4.03
C GLY A 52 -3.94 31.14 -5.36
N CYS A 53 -3.43 29.91 -5.53
CA CYS A 53 -2.69 29.51 -6.72
C CYS A 53 -3.26 28.29 -7.46
N GLY A 54 -4.34 27.67 -6.96
CA GLY A 54 -4.89 26.48 -7.62
C GLY A 54 -6.03 25.81 -6.88
N GLU A 55 -6.59 24.79 -7.53
CA GLU A 55 -7.67 23.96 -7.06
C GLU A 55 -7.28 22.49 -7.15
N TYR A 56 -7.70 21.69 -6.15
CA TYR A 56 -7.33 20.29 -6.02
C TYR A 56 -8.58 19.46 -5.69
N PRO A 57 -8.86 18.38 -6.43
CA PRO A 57 -10.03 17.54 -6.17
C PRO A 57 -9.84 16.71 -4.90
N VAL A 58 -10.95 16.45 -4.23
CA VAL A 58 -11.07 15.45 -3.16
C VAL A 58 -12.01 14.37 -3.67
N LEU A 59 -11.54 13.13 -3.70
CA LEU A 59 -12.27 11.99 -4.25
C LEU A 59 -12.38 10.91 -3.18
N ASP A 60 -13.60 10.61 -2.77
CA ASP A 60 -13.89 9.64 -1.70
C ASP A 60 -13.00 9.86 -0.46
N GLY A 61 -12.89 11.13 -0.03
CA GLY A 61 -12.11 11.53 1.14
C GLY A 61 -10.59 11.59 0.95
N ILE A 62 -10.08 11.36 -0.27
CA ILE A 62 -8.64 11.46 -0.58
C ILE A 62 -8.37 12.76 -1.33
N PRO A 63 -7.64 13.73 -0.75
CA PRO A 63 -7.16 14.91 -1.46
C PRO A 63 -6.16 14.53 -2.54
N VAL A 64 -6.31 15.10 -3.75
CA VAL A 64 -5.37 14.92 -4.86
C VAL A 64 -4.61 16.23 -5.08
N VAL A 65 -3.51 16.40 -4.34
CA VAL A 65 -2.71 17.64 -4.30
C VAL A 65 -1.62 17.56 -5.37
N ARG A 66 -2.05 17.63 -6.63
CA ARG A 66 -1.19 17.54 -7.82
C ARG A 66 -1.57 18.63 -8.84
N ARG A 67 -0.75 18.83 -9.86
CA ARG A 67 -1.04 19.70 -10.99
C ARG A 67 -1.00 18.93 -12.31
N GLY A 68 -1.74 19.43 -13.28
CA GLY A 68 -1.76 18.85 -14.62
C GLY A 68 -2.52 17.55 -14.70
N ARG A 69 -1.93 16.56 -15.33
CA ARG A 69 -2.52 15.21 -15.51
C ARG A 69 -2.15 14.31 -14.34
N VAL A 70 -3.12 13.55 -13.87
CA VAL A 70 -2.90 12.55 -12.80
C VAL A 70 -2.61 11.21 -13.45
N ASP A 71 -1.44 10.65 -13.19
CA ASP A 71 -1.12 9.31 -13.61
C ASP A 71 -1.84 8.31 -12.71
N VAL A 72 -2.59 7.39 -13.30
CA VAL A 72 -3.52 6.53 -12.56
C VAL A 72 -2.84 5.28 -12.04
N GLN A 73 -1.84 4.79 -12.76
CA GLN A 73 -1.03 3.64 -12.37
C GLN A 73 0.42 3.87 -12.77
N GLU A 74 1.28 4.02 -11.79
CA GLU A 74 2.72 4.03 -11.99
C GLU A 74 3.31 2.69 -11.59
N HIS A 75 4.21 2.17 -12.43
CA HIS A 75 4.98 0.99 -12.12
C HIS A 75 6.33 1.36 -11.54
N ALA A 76 6.87 0.52 -10.67
CA ALA A 76 8.22 0.64 -10.12
C ALA A 76 9.33 0.75 -11.20
N THR A 77 9.00 0.47 -12.46
CA THR A 77 9.90 0.58 -13.61
C THR A 77 9.98 1.99 -14.21
N GLY A 78 9.32 3.00 -13.61
CA GLY A 78 9.36 4.40 -14.10
C GLY A 78 8.71 4.65 -15.47
N ARG A 79 8.01 3.67 -16.05
CA ARG A 79 7.30 3.83 -17.32
C ARG A 79 5.85 4.17 -17.08
N THR A 80 5.56 5.46 -16.94
CA THR A 80 4.22 6.03 -16.93
C THR A 80 3.72 6.18 -18.35
N GLU A 81 2.94 5.25 -18.84
CA GLU A 81 2.27 5.38 -20.15
C GLU A 81 0.75 5.56 -20.02
N VAL A 82 0.22 5.73 -18.82
CA VAL A 82 -1.22 5.82 -18.61
C VAL A 82 -1.63 7.27 -18.42
N HIS A 83 -2.27 7.82 -19.44
CA HIS A 83 -2.84 9.16 -19.40
C HIS A 83 -4.15 9.15 -18.59
N GLY A 84 -4.08 9.46 -17.32
CA GLY A 84 -5.24 9.71 -16.48
C GLY A 84 -5.90 11.07 -16.78
N PRO A 85 -6.97 11.43 -16.06
CA PRO A 85 -7.61 12.74 -16.18
C PRO A 85 -6.69 13.85 -15.69
N THR A 86 -6.94 15.07 -16.15
CA THR A 86 -6.32 16.25 -15.57
C THR A 86 -7.03 16.65 -14.27
N VAL A 87 -6.31 17.34 -13.39
CA VAL A 87 -6.89 17.93 -12.18
C VAL A 87 -8.08 18.84 -12.52
N ALA A 88 -7.98 19.64 -13.61
CA ALA A 88 -9.07 20.49 -14.06
C ALA A 88 -10.31 19.71 -14.50
N GLU A 89 -10.14 18.59 -15.21
CA GLU A 89 -11.25 17.70 -15.59
C GLU A 89 -11.93 17.09 -14.35
N LEU A 90 -11.16 16.67 -13.35
CA LEU A 90 -11.70 16.14 -12.09
C LEU A 90 -12.48 17.21 -11.31
N VAL A 91 -11.92 18.41 -11.17
CA VAL A 91 -12.60 19.54 -10.51
C VAL A 91 -13.91 19.90 -11.24
N ALA A 92 -13.91 19.90 -12.59
CA ALA A 92 -15.12 20.16 -13.36
C ALA A 92 -16.21 19.10 -13.13
N LEU A 93 -15.85 17.83 -13.05
CA LEU A 93 -16.78 16.73 -12.70
C LEU A 93 -17.37 16.92 -11.30
N LEU A 94 -16.51 17.23 -10.31
CA LEU A 94 -16.95 17.45 -8.93
C LEU A 94 -17.92 18.62 -8.81
N ARG A 95 -17.63 19.75 -9.45
CA ARG A 95 -18.53 20.92 -9.48
C ARG A 95 -19.87 20.66 -10.18
N ALA A 96 -19.90 19.67 -11.07
CA ALA A 96 -21.13 19.20 -11.72
C ALA A 96 -21.89 18.14 -10.88
N GLY A 97 -21.46 17.85 -9.64
CA GLY A 97 -22.07 16.83 -8.77
C GLY A 97 -21.84 15.39 -9.27
N ARG A 98 -20.76 15.16 -10.02
CA ARG A 98 -20.42 13.88 -10.67
C ARG A 98 -19.17 13.25 -10.04
N GLY A 99 -19.17 13.13 -8.72
CA GLY A 99 -18.05 12.59 -7.94
C GLY A 99 -17.74 11.13 -8.29
N ALA A 100 -18.77 10.29 -8.44
CA ALA A 100 -18.63 8.90 -8.86
C ALA A 100 -17.95 8.77 -10.25
N ASP A 101 -18.27 9.66 -11.20
CA ASP A 101 -17.62 9.67 -12.51
C ASP A 101 -16.14 10.08 -12.42
N ALA A 102 -15.81 11.03 -11.55
CA ALA A 102 -14.42 11.41 -11.27
C ALA A 102 -13.66 10.23 -10.63
N LEU A 103 -14.28 9.53 -9.69
CA LEU A 103 -13.70 8.34 -9.06
C LEU A 103 -13.47 7.21 -10.09
N VAL A 104 -14.46 6.93 -10.94
CA VAL A 104 -14.32 5.97 -12.06
C VAL A 104 -13.16 6.36 -12.99
N ALA A 105 -13.00 7.65 -13.28
CA ALA A 105 -11.89 8.12 -14.14
C ALA A 105 -10.51 7.87 -13.50
N MET A 106 -10.43 7.87 -12.17
CA MET A 106 -9.20 7.62 -11.41
C MET A 106 -8.92 6.13 -11.18
N LEU A 107 -9.94 5.28 -11.11
CA LEU A 107 -9.79 3.85 -10.85
C LEU A 107 -9.75 3.00 -12.13
N ALA A 108 -10.32 3.50 -13.24
CA ALA A 108 -10.43 2.79 -14.51
C ALA A 108 -9.26 3.12 -15.45
N PHE A 109 -8.08 2.63 -15.12
CA PHE A 109 -6.95 2.73 -16.06
C PHE A 109 -7.06 1.69 -17.19
N PRO A 110 -6.64 2.03 -18.43
CA PRO A 110 -6.73 1.10 -19.55
C PRO A 110 -5.83 -0.12 -19.31
N PRO A 111 -6.31 -1.32 -19.65
CA PRO A 111 -5.44 -2.50 -19.62
C PRO A 111 -4.31 -2.29 -20.63
N ARG A 112 -3.08 -2.66 -20.25
CA ARG A 112 -1.97 -2.64 -21.20
C ARG A 112 -2.25 -3.63 -22.33
N LEU A 113 -2.33 -3.09 -23.54
CA LEU A 113 -2.49 -3.90 -24.74
C LEU A 113 -1.10 -4.18 -25.34
N PRO A 114 -0.88 -5.37 -25.96
CA PRO A 114 0.38 -5.66 -26.65
C PRO A 114 0.72 -4.57 -27.67
N GLY A 115 1.99 -4.15 -27.75
CA GLY A 115 2.44 -2.95 -28.48
C GLY A 115 2.03 -2.81 -29.94
N ARG A 116 1.61 -3.92 -30.61
CA ARG A 116 1.02 -3.88 -31.97
C ARG A 116 -0.44 -3.43 -31.98
N LEU A 117 -1.15 -3.52 -30.84
CA LEU A 117 -2.57 -3.15 -30.72
C LEU A 117 -2.75 -1.72 -30.15
N THR A 118 -1.76 -1.19 -29.43
CA THR A 118 -1.79 0.19 -28.89
C THR A 118 -1.81 1.25 -29.99
N ARG A 119 -1.32 0.95 -31.19
CA ARG A 119 -1.37 1.86 -32.35
C ARG A 119 -2.75 1.94 -33.03
N ARG A 120 -3.72 1.12 -32.63
CA ARG A 120 -5.09 1.15 -33.18
C ARG A 120 -6.00 1.90 -32.22
N TRP A 121 -6.03 3.21 -32.34
CA TRP A 121 -6.84 4.17 -31.57
C TRP A 121 -8.27 3.69 -31.20
N PRO A 122 -9.09 3.08 -32.08
CA PRO A 122 -10.44 2.67 -31.72
C PRO A 122 -10.49 1.57 -30.67
N LEU A 123 -9.51 0.67 -30.62
CA LEU A 123 -9.47 -0.46 -29.69
C LEU A 123 -9.07 -0.02 -28.26
N ALA A 124 -8.20 0.95 -28.14
CA ALA A 124 -7.81 1.49 -26.83
C ALA A 124 -8.99 2.22 -26.16
N GLY A 125 -9.75 3.00 -26.93
CA GLY A 125 -10.96 3.67 -26.44
C GLY A 125 -12.04 2.69 -25.98
N LEU A 126 -12.27 1.61 -26.75
CA LEU A 126 -13.22 0.55 -26.38
C LEU A 126 -12.76 -0.20 -25.14
N ALA A 127 -11.47 -0.48 -24.99
CA ALA A 127 -10.92 -1.15 -23.82
C ALA A 127 -11.06 -0.29 -22.56
N LEU A 128 -10.81 1.03 -22.66
CA LEU A 128 -11.01 1.97 -21.56
C LEU A 128 -12.49 2.10 -21.18
N ALA A 129 -13.40 2.18 -22.17
CA ALA A 129 -14.84 2.22 -21.92
C ALA A 129 -15.32 0.96 -21.20
N ALA A 130 -14.86 -0.21 -21.63
CA ALA A 130 -15.17 -1.48 -20.97
C ALA A 130 -14.63 -1.53 -19.53
N ARG A 131 -13.40 -1.01 -19.29
CA ARG A 131 -12.82 -0.92 -17.96
C ARG A 131 -13.62 0.04 -17.06
N ARG A 132 -14.06 1.18 -17.58
CA ARG A 132 -14.90 2.12 -16.84
C ARG A 132 -16.24 1.51 -16.44
N ALA A 133 -16.87 0.77 -17.35
CA ALA A 133 -18.12 0.06 -17.04
C ALA A 133 -17.91 -1.02 -15.96
N GLU A 134 -16.79 -1.74 -16.01
CA GLU A 134 -16.42 -2.73 -15.00
C GLU A 134 -16.17 -2.09 -13.63
N VAL A 135 -15.37 -1.02 -13.57
CA VAL A 135 -15.11 -0.27 -12.31
C VAL A 135 -16.41 0.27 -11.73
N ARG A 136 -17.32 0.79 -12.58
CA ARG A 136 -18.64 1.26 -12.13
C ARG A 136 -19.44 0.14 -11.47
N ALA A 137 -19.54 -1.03 -12.12
CA ALA A 137 -20.20 -2.18 -11.53
C ALA A 137 -19.54 -2.68 -10.22
N MET A 138 -18.22 -2.53 -10.10
CA MET A 138 -17.54 -2.85 -8.86
C MET A 138 -17.82 -1.80 -7.76
N LEU A 139 -17.97 -0.53 -8.11
CA LEU A 139 -18.35 0.52 -7.15
C LEU A 139 -19.78 0.34 -6.66
N ASP A 140 -20.70 -0.14 -7.48
CA ASP A 140 -22.09 -0.45 -7.08
C ASP A 140 -22.13 -1.56 -6.01
N ASP A 141 -21.15 -2.45 -6.00
CA ASP A 141 -21.00 -3.58 -5.05
C ASP A 141 -19.83 -3.39 -4.06
N VAL A 142 -19.35 -2.16 -3.89
CA VAL A 142 -18.08 -1.85 -3.19
C VAL A 142 -17.98 -2.45 -1.78
N ASP A 143 -19.09 -2.59 -1.07
CA ASP A 143 -19.11 -3.14 0.29
C ASP A 143 -19.04 -4.67 0.33
N ALA A 144 -19.34 -5.36 -0.76
CA ALA A 144 -19.20 -6.80 -0.89
C ALA A 144 -17.82 -7.24 -1.42
N LEU A 145 -16.96 -6.28 -1.81
CA LEU A 145 -15.63 -6.55 -2.36
C LEU A 145 -14.53 -6.50 -1.28
N THR A 146 -13.37 -7.00 -1.66
CA THR A 146 -12.15 -7.03 -0.86
C THR A 146 -11.00 -6.30 -1.56
N ALA A 147 -9.91 -6.02 -0.85
CA ALA A 147 -8.68 -5.51 -1.45
C ALA A 147 -8.17 -6.41 -2.57
N GLN A 148 -8.28 -7.74 -2.39
CA GLN A 148 -7.90 -8.73 -3.39
C GLN A 148 -8.62 -8.54 -4.73
N ASP A 149 -9.94 -8.26 -4.73
CA ASP A 149 -10.73 -8.07 -5.96
C ASP A 149 -10.20 -6.88 -6.79
N TRP A 150 -9.86 -5.78 -6.13
CA TRP A 150 -9.29 -4.59 -6.76
C TRP A 150 -7.85 -4.81 -7.23
N MET A 151 -7.02 -5.48 -6.42
CA MET A 151 -5.66 -5.83 -6.83
C MET A 151 -5.66 -6.77 -8.04
N GLU A 152 -6.58 -7.75 -8.11
CA GLU A 152 -6.75 -8.62 -9.29
C GLU A 152 -7.16 -7.82 -10.53
N LEU A 153 -8.07 -6.84 -10.38
CA LEU A 153 -8.44 -5.93 -11.45
C LEU A 153 -7.22 -5.18 -12.00
N ALA A 154 -6.39 -4.65 -11.11
CA ALA A 154 -5.24 -3.84 -11.47
C ALA A 154 -4.13 -4.65 -12.13
N TYR A 155 -3.79 -5.79 -11.55
CA TYR A 155 -2.54 -6.49 -11.86
C TYR A 155 -2.74 -7.78 -12.65
N LEU A 156 -3.70 -8.63 -12.30
CA LEU A 156 -3.87 -9.92 -12.97
C LEU A 156 -4.55 -9.83 -14.34
N ARG A 157 -5.21 -8.72 -14.63
CA ARG A 157 -5.84 -8.48 -15.95
C ARG A 157 -4.95 -7.76 -16.94
N SER A 158 -3.74 -7.41 -16.55
CA SER A 158 -2.72 -6.92 -17.46
C SER A 158 -2.19 -8.04 -18.36
N SER A 159 -1.82 -7.70 -19.61
CA SER A 159 -1.09 -8.61 -20.50
C SER A 159 0.41 -8.66 -20.18
N GLU A 160 0.89 -7.76 -19.36
CA GLU A 160 2.31 -7.65 -18.99
C GLU A 160 2.62 -8.54 -17.80
N ARG A 161 3.65 -9.38 -17.94
CA ARG A 161 4.08 -10.29 -16.89
C ARG A 161 4.48 -9.53 -15.61
N ILE A 162 5.12 -8.39 -15.75
CA ILE A 162 5.54 -7.58 -14.60
C ILE A 162 4.36 -7.14 -13.72
N ASP A 163 3.22 -6.80 -14.32
CA ASP A 163 2.02 -6.44 -13.58
C ASP A 163 1.47 -7.65 -12.81
N GLN A 164 1.51 -8.85 -13.42
CA GLN A 164 1.07 -10.08 -12.74
C GLN A 164 1.99 -10.45 -11.57
N GLU A 165 3.31 -10.22 -11.69
CA GLU A 165 4.25 -10.36 -10.58
C GLU A 165 3.95 -9.36 -9.44
N MET A 166 3.52 -8.15 -9.78
CA MET A 166 3.15 -7.13 -8.79
C MET A 166 1.92 -7.52 -7.96
N PHE A 167 1.01 -8.34 -8.48
CA PHE A 167 -0.08 -8.89 -7.66
C PHE A 167 0.47 -9.67 -6.45
N GLY A 168 1.34 -10.65 -6.69
CA GLY A 168 1.96 -11.43 -5.61
C GLY A 168 2.76 -10.55 -4.64
N TYR A 169 3.50 -9.58 -5.18
CA TYR A 169 4.28 -8.64 -4.39
C TYR A 169 3.44 -7.85 -3.39
N PHE A 170 2.27 -7.34 -3.78
CA PHE A 170 1.40 -6.57 -2.90
C PHE A 170 0.48 -7.46 -2.06
N PHE A 171 -0.13 -8.49 -2.66
CA PHE A 171 -1.13 -9.29 -1.99
C PHE A 171 -0.54 -10.22 -0.91
N VAL A 172 0.68 -10.72 -1.09
CA VAL A 172 1.37 -11.56 -0.09
C VAL A 172 2.31 -10.72 0.80
N ARG A 173 2.06 -9.42 0.94
CA ARG A 173 2.96 -8.48 1.64
C ARG A 173 3.20 -8.82 3.10
N TYR A 174 2.17 -9.19 3.86
CA TYR A 174 2.21 -9.34 5.31
C TYR A 174 3.16 -10.42 5.84
N GLY A 175 3.49 -11.42 5.03
CA GLY A 175 4.44 -12.48 5.40
C GLY A 175 5.85 -12.29 4.85
N GLN A 176 6.15 -11.22 4.11
CA GLN A 176 7.46 -11.00 3.47
C GLN A 176 8.54 -10.57 4.47
N PRO A 177 9.81 -10.95 4.29
CA PRO A 177 10.92 -10.50 5.15
C PRO A 177 10.99 -8.97 5.27
N ARG A 178 10.80 -8.27 4.15
CA ARG A 178 10.76 -6.80 4.12
C ARG A 178 9.69 -6.19 5.01
N TYR A 179 8.52 -6.80 5.05
CA TYR A 179 7.44 -6.35 5.92
C TYR A 179 7.76 -6.59 7.39
N LEU A 180 8.31 -7.77 7.72
CA LEU A 180 8.74 -8.09 9.08
C LEU A 180 9.81 -7.13 9.57
N ALA A 181 10.79 -6.79 8.72
CA ALA A 181 11.79 -5.76 9.03
C ALA A 181 11.14 -4.40 9.31
N SER A 182 10.25 -3.95 8.42
CA SER A 182 9.59 -2.65 8.57
C SER A 182 8.79 -2.57 9.87
N ILE A 183 7.92 -3.56 10.16
CA ILE A 183 7.11 -3.55 11.40
C ILE A 183 7.93 -3.68 12.66
N SER A 184 9.10 -4.33 12.58
CA SER A 184 10.08 -4.33 13.68
C SER A 184 10.66 -2.94 13.90
N LEU A 185 11.16 -2.28 12.84
CA LEU A 185 11.75 -0.95 12.91
C LEU A 185 10.77 0.13 13.37
N LEU A 186 9.49 0.00 13.02
CA LEU A 186 8.43 0.92 13.48
C LEU A 186 8.24 0.95 15.00
N ARG A 187 8.82 0.00 15.75
CA ARG A 187 8.85 0.05 17.22
C ARG A 187 9.76 1.15 17.76
N ALA A 188 10.75 1.59 16.96
CA ALA A 188 11.63 2.68 17.33
C ALA A 188 10.96 4.07 17.25
N LEU A 189 9.76 4.16 16.66
CA LEU A 189 9.03 5.42 16.57
C LEU A 189 8.51 5.84 17.94
N PRO A 190 8.46 7.17 18.22
CA PRO A 190 7.99 7.68 19.49
C PRO A 190 6.52 7.31 19.72
N ALA A 191 6.17 6.90 20.93
CA ALA A 191 4.79 6.67 21.36
C ALA A 191 4.17 8.01 21.76
N THR A 192 3.44 8.64 20.86
CA THR A 192 2.79 9.95 21.06
C THR A 192 1.43 9.98 20.39
N ASP A 193 0.59 10.95 20.77
CA ASP A 193 -0.71 11.18 20.13
C ASP A 193 -0.60 11.86 18.76
N ALA A 194 0.58 12.42 18.44
CA ALA A 194 0.82 13.02 17.14
C ALA A 194 0.93 11.93 16.05
N PRO A 195 0.38 12.17 14.86
CA PRO A 195 0.39 11.19 13.78
C PRO A 195 1.80 10.94 13.24
N VAL A 196 1.95 9.82 12.53
CA VAL A 196 3.16 9.45 11.79
C VAL A 196 2.88 9.63 10.29
N LEU A 197 3.81 10.23 9.56
CA LEU A 197 3.77 10.28 8.09
C LEU A 197 4.34 8.98 7.51
N ASP A 198 3.66 8.40 6.52
CA ASP A 198 4.18 7.31 5.68
C ASP A 198 4.28 7.79 4.22
N LEU A 199 5.49 8.16 3.78
CA LEU A 199 5.75 8.65 2.42
C LEU A 199 5.96 7.48 1.46
N ALA A 200 5.26 7.49 0.32
CA ALA A 200 5.15 6.40 -0.64
C ALA A 200 4.51 5.14 -0.01
N CYS A 201 3.42 5.36 0.73
CA CYS A 201 2.74 4.34 1.52
C CYS A 201 2.07 3.23 0.70
N GLY A 202 1.88 3.43 -0.61
CA GLY A 202 1.21 2.50 -1.50
C GLY A 202 -0.19 2.13 -0.99
N PHE A 203 -0.44 0.86 -0.72
CA PHE A 203 -1.70 0.36 -0.16
C PHE A 203 -1.86 0.57 1.36
N GLY A 204 -0.86 1.13 2.04
CA GLY A 204 -0.94 1.40 3.48
C GLY A 204 -0.78 0.16 4.38
N HIS A 205 -0.02 -0.85 3.97
CA HIS A 205 0.20 -2.06 4.79
C HIS A 205 0.86 -1.74 6.13
N THR A 206 1.87 -0.86 6.15
CA THR A 206 2.53 -0.36 7.36
C THR A 206 1.61 0.50 8.21
N MET A 207 0.76 1.30 7.58
CA MET A 207 -0.27 2.10 8.24
C MET A 207 -1.30 1.23 8.95
N TYR A 208 -1.74 0.12 8.31
CA TYR A 208 -2.61 -0.87 8.96
C TYR A 208 -1.96 -1.42 10.23
N HIS A 209 -0.69 -1.85 10.16
CA HIS A 209 0.02 -2.37 11.32
C HIS A 209 0.09 -1.35 12.46
N LEU A 210 0.41 -0.09 12.15
CA LEU A 210 0.48 0.99 13.14
C LEU A 210 -0.89 1.26 13.79
N GLY A 211 -1.98 1.11 13.06
CA GLY A 211 -3.35 1.23 13.58
C GLY A 211 -3.85 0.01 14.36
N ALA A 212 -3.39 -1.20 14.01
CA ALA A 212 -3.87 -2.46 14.57
C ALA A 212 -3.11 -2.94 15.82
N ARG A 213 -1.97 -2.31 16.16
CA ARG A 213 -1.17 -2.67 17.34
C ARG A 213 -1.86 -2.29 18.64
N GLU A 214 -1.41 -2.84 19.77
CA GLU A 214 -1.98 -2.60 21.11
C GLU A 214 -2.12 -1.11 21.48
N ARG A 215 -1.14 -0.30 21.06
CA ARG A 215 -1.20 1.17 21.15
C ARG A 215 -1.27 1.75 19.73
N PRO A 216 -2.49 1.92 19.20
CA PRO A 216 -2.68 2.41 17.84
C PRO A 216 -2.04 3.78 17.62
N LEU A 217 -1.41 3.97 16.46
CA LEU A 217 -0.95 5.28 16.01
C LEU A 217 -1.80 5.76 14.86
N ARG A 218 -2.13 7.04 14.90
CA ARG A 218 -2.68 7.74 13.73
C ARG A 218 -1.58 7.87 12.68
N THR A 219 -1.94 7.64 11.41
CA THR A 219 -1.00 7.80 10.30
C THR A 219 -1.62 8.61 9.17
N VAL A 220 -0.75 9.33 8.45
CA VAL A 220 -1.09 9.99 7.20
C VAL A 220 -0.19 9.40 6.13
N GLY A 221 -0.79 8.68 5.17
CA GLY A 221 -0.09 8.10 4.04
C GLY A 221 -0.09 9.05 2.85
N VAL A 222 1.07 9.24 2.24
CA VAL A 222 1.23 10.01 1.01
C VAL A 222 1.77 9.11 -0.08
N ASP A 223 1.08 9.06 -1.21
CA ASP A 223 1.55 8.38 -2.42
C ASP A 223 1.06 9.10 -3.67
N ARG A 224 1.73 8.89 -4.78
CA ARG A 224 1.31 9.42 -6.08
C ARG A 224 0.28 8.54 -6.78
N ASN A 225 0.14 7.27 -6.38
CA ASN A 225 -0.76 6.29 -6.98
C ASN A 225 -2.13 6.30 -6.30
N PHE A 226 -3.07 7.08 -6.85
CA PHE A 226 -4.42 7.20 -6.30
C PHE A 226 -5.14 5.86 -6.14
N PHE A 227 -4.98 4.92 -7.08
CA PHE A 227 -5.64 3.62 -6.99
C PHE A 227 -5.21 2.85 -5.73
N GLN A 228 -3.90 2.83 -5.44
CA GLN A 228 -3.39 2.16 -4.24
C GLN A 228 -3.90 2.83 -2.97
N LEU A 229 -3.88 4.17 -2.92
CA LEU A 229 -4.41 4.94 -1.78
C LEU A 229 -5.89 4.67 -1.56
N TRP A 230 -6.69 4.61 -2.62
CA TRP A 230 -8.13 4.36 -2.50
C TRP A 230 -8.43 2.96 -1.99
N VAL A 231 -7.75 1.92 -2.52
CA VAL A 231 -7.87 0.55 -2.00
C VAL A 231 -7.38 0.48 -0.56
N GLY A 232 -6.26 1.14 -0.24
CA GLY A 232 -5.71 1.25 1.10
C GLY A 232 -6.73 1.80 2.09
N ARG A 233 -7.30 2.96 1.78
CA ARG A 233 -8.31 3.62 2.59
C ARG A 233 -9.59 2.80 2.75
N ARG A 234 -10.06 2.13 1.70
CA ARG A 234 -11.35 1.44 1.72
C ARG A 234 -11.29 0.05 2.37
N TYR A 235 -10.16 -0.66 2.25
CA TYR A 235 -10.09 -2.08 2.60
C TYR A 235 -8.95 -2.48 3.53
N ILE A 236 -7.90 -1.67 3.62
CA ILE A 236 -6.68 -2.05 4.35
C ILE A 236 -6.55 -1.28 5.65
N ALA A 237 -6.55 0.04 5.59
CA ALA A 237 -6.39 0.91 6.75
C ALA A 237 -7.45 2.04 6.77
N PRO A 238 -8.76 1.71 6.90
CA PRO A 238 -9.86 2.67 6.77
C PRO A 238 -9.85 3.77 7.83
N GLU A 239 -9.26 3.52 8.97
CA GLU A 239 -9.14 4.48 10.08
C GLU A 239 -7.97 5.47 9.89
N GLN A 240 -7.19 5.31 8.82
CA GLN A 240 -6.03 6.13 8.53
C GLN A 240 -6.32 7.15 7.42
N THR A 241 -5.51 8.18 7.36
CA THR A 241 -5.66 9.26 6.37
C THR A 241 -4.75 9.06 5.18
N PHE A 242 -5.24 9.35 3.98
CA PHE A 242 -4.49 9.20 2.73
C PHE A 242 -4.52 10.48 1.90
N VAL A 243 -3.39 10.86 1.30
CA VAL A 243 -3.22 12.03 0.44
C VAL A 243 -2.50 11.63 -0.84
N CYS A 244 -3.08 11.96 -1.99
CA CYS A 244 -2.44 11.74 -3.29
C CYS A 244 -1.59 12.97 -3.66
N ALA A 245 -0.26 12.83 -3.59
CA ALA A 245 0.69 13.86 -3.97
C ALA A 245 1.92 13.25 -4.65
N ASP A 246 2.59 14.02 -5.50
CA ASP A 246 3.76 13.57 -6.27
C ASP A 246 5.04 14.34 -5.98
N ARG A 247 4.96 15.43 -5.21
CA ARG A 247 6.11 16.24 -4.83
C ARG A 247 6.73 15.75 -3.53
N VAL A 248 7.78 14.96 -3.64
CA VAL A 248 8.55 14.48 -2.48
C VAL A 248 9.47 15.58 -1.91
N ASP A 249 9.78 16.61 -2.70
CA ASP A 249 10.58 17.80 -2.37
C ASP A 249 9.76 18.98 -1.81
N ALA A 250 8.44 18.83 -1.71
CA ALA A 250 7.53 19.84 -1.17
C ALA A 250 6.23 19.19 -0.68
N LEU A 251 6.30 18.52 0.46
CA LEU A 251 5.15 17.86 1.07
C LEU A 251 4.07 18.86 1.50
N PRO A 252 2.77 18.52 1.37
CA PRO A 252 1.67 19.45 1.63
C PRO A 252 1.35 19.59 3.13
N PHE A 253 2.37 19.71 3.98
CA PHE A 253 2.22 19.79 5.44
C PHE A 253 3.10 20.89 6.02
N ALA A 254 2.71 21.39 7.20
CA ALA A 254 3.50 22.33 7.99
C ALA A 254 4.75 21.65 8.57
N ASP A 255 5.68 22.47 9.07
CA ASP A 255 6.83 22.00 9.84
C ASP A 255 6.35 21.32 11.12
N ASP A 256 7.06 20.26 11.56
CA ASP A 256 6.80 19.54 12.81
C ASP A 256 5.36 18.99 12.96
N ALA A 257 4.64 18.78 11.84
CA ALA A 257 3.27 18.27 11.85
C ALA A 257 3.16 16.82 12.36
N PHE A 258 4.24 16.03 12.26
CA PHE A 258 4.24 14.61 12.58
C PHE A 258 5.19 14.27 13.72
N ALA A 259 4.87 13.22 14.48
CA ALA A 259 5.78 12.67 15.48
C ALA A 259 7.04 12.09 14.83
N ALA A 260 6.88 11.48 13.66
CA ALA A 260 7.95 10.91 12.84
C ALA A 260 7.49 10.83 11.39
N ALA A 261 8.44 10.70 10.47
CA ALA A 261 8.18 10.40 9.07
C ALA A 261 8.88 9.10 8.65
N THR A 262 8.17 8.26 7.89
CA THR A 262 8.67 6.98 7.38
C THR A 262 8.65 6.95 5.86
N CYS A 263 9.54 6.17 5.25
CA CYS A 263 9.50 5.82 3.83
C CYS A 263 10.05 4.41 3.67
N THR A 264 9.15 3.46 3.35
CA THR A 264 9.49 2.03 3.26
C THR A 264 9.56 1.57 1.81
N ASP A 265 10.67 0.93 1.41
CA ASP A 265 10.84 0.24 0.11
C ASP A 265 10.62 1.15 -1.13
N ALA A 266 10.85 2.45 -0.99
CA ALA A 266 10.55 3.44 -2.03
C ALA A 266 11.59 4.55 -2.20
N PHE A 267 12.30 4.93 -1.16
CA PHE A 267 13.15 6.11 -1.14
C PHE A 267 14.22 6.14 -2.25
N HIS A 268 14.78 4.98 -2.61
CA HIS A 268 15.79 4.86 -3.65
C HIS A 268 15.23 5.09 -5.09
N TYR A 269 13.92 5.17 -5.26
CA TYR A 269 13.28 5.52 -6.54
C TYR A 269 13.07 7.04 -6.73
N PHE A 270 13.33 7.85 -5.72
CA PHE A 270 13.14 9.30 -5.84
C PHE A 270 14.29 9.93 -6.65
N ASP A 271 13.95 10.78 -7.62
CA ASP A 271 14.93 11.52 -8.41
C ASP A 271 15.66 12.53 -7.54
N ASP A 272 14.94 13.26 -6.67
CA ASP A 272 15.49 14.19 -5.68
C ASP A 272 15.45 13.61 -4.26
N GLN A 273 16.39 12.72 -3.95
CA GLN A 273 16.50 12.12 -2.62
C GLN A 273 16.92 13.13 -1.54
N GLN A 274 17.68 14.18 -1.90
CA GLN A 274 18.06 15.19 -0.91
C GLN A 274 16.85 16.04 -0.53
N GLY A 275 16.08 16.52 -1.52
CA GLY A 275 14.86 17.26 -1.26
C GLY A 275 13.83 16.44 -0.47
N ALA A 276 13.68 15.14 -0.81
CA ALA A 276 12.82 14.23 -0.06
C ALA A 276 13.27 14.06 1.41
N MET A 277 14.57 13.89 1.67
CA MET A 277 15.11 13.77 3.02
C MET A 277 14.92 15.07 3.81
N ASP A 278 15.17 16.22 3.19
CA ASP A 278 14.99 17.52 3.82
C ASP A 278 13.51 17.75 4.18
N GLU A 279 12.56 17.35 3.32
CA GLU A 279 11.12 17.45 3.59
C GLU A 279 10.65 16.45 4.68
N LEU A 280 11.10 15.19 4.65
CA LEU A 280 10.80 14.23 5.72
C LEU A 280 11.23 14.76 7.09
N ARG A 281 12.42 15.38 7.17
CA ARG A 281 12.93 15.99 8.38
C ARG A 281 12.16 17.25 8.77
N ARG A 282 11.80 18.10 7.82
CA ARG A 282 11.03 19.32 8.06
C ARG A 282 9.67 19.05 8.70
N VAL A 283 8.97 18.03 8.21
CA VAL A 283 7.62 17.72 8.70
C VAL A 283 7.60 16.88 9.97
N ALA A 284 8.74 16.26 10.33
CA ALA A 284 8.85 15.39 11.50
C ALA A 284 9.49 16.09 12.69
N ARG A 285 8.85 16.01 13.85
CA ARG A 285 9.39 16.54 15.11
C ARG A 285 10.73 15.90 15.44
N ALA A 286 11.62 16.69 15.97
CA ALA A 286 12.99 16.27 16.31
C ALA A 286 13.72 15.61 15.12
N ASP A 287 13.40 16.00 13.88
CA ASP A 287 13.98 15.39 12.67
C ASP A 287 13.89 13.85 12.68
N THR A 288 12.80 13.28 13.25
CA THR A 288 12.64 11.83 13.43
C THR A 288 12.20 11.18 12.13
N VAL A 289 13.13 10.53 11.45
CA VAL A 289 12.92 9.92 10.12
C VAL A 289 13.40 8.46 10.13
N LEU A 290 12.56 7.56 9.63
CA LEU A 290 12.90 6.17 9.34
C LEU A 290 12.77 5.92 7.85
N VAL A 291 13.88 5.62 7.20
CA VAL A 291 13.90 5.16 5.80
C VAL A 291 14.43 3.74 5.78
N ASP A 292 13.59 2.78 5.39
CA ASP A 292 13.99 1.38 5.39
C ASP A 292 13.88 0.74 4.01
N ARG A 293 14.52 -0.40 3.86
CA ARG A 293 14.63 -1.16 2.62
C ARG A 293 15.11 -0.31 1.45
N VAL A 294 16.19 0.41 1.65
CA VAL A 294 16.91 1.08 0.56
C VAL A 294 18.02 0.18 0.00
N GLY A 295 18.12 0.11 -1.32
CA GLY A 295 19.12 -0.70 -2.01
C GLY A 295 20.53 -0.20 -1.74
N ASN A 296 21.48 -1.11 -1.48
CA ASN A 296 22.89 -0.80 -1.31
C ASN A 296 23.65 -1.01 -2.61
N ARG A 297 24.03 0.08 -3.26
CA ARG A 297 24.76 0.05 -4.54
C ARG A 297 26.06 -0.76 -4.51
N THR A 298 26.66 -0.98 -3.35
CA THR A 298 27.86 -1.81 -3.24
C THR A 298 27.61 -3.30 -3.50
N MET A 299 26.36 -3.76 -3.32
CA MET A 299 25.99 -5.17 -3.53
C MET A 299 25.44 -5.46 -4.92
N GLU A 300 24.65 -4.53 -5.47
CA GLU A 300 24.06 -4.66 -6.80
C GLU A 300 24.22 -3.32 -7.55
N PRO A 301 25.32 -3.12 -8.28
CA PRO A 301 25.47 -1.94 -9.14
C PRO A 301 24.39 -2.00 -10.23
N ARG A 302 23.31 -1.27 -10.07
CA ARG A 302 22.27 -1.11 -11.09
C ARG A 302 22.39 0.30 -11.67
N ASP A 303 22.62 0.39 -12.97
CA ASP A 303 22.82 1.68 -13.66
C ASP A 303 21.57 2.57 -13.72
N ALA A 304 20.42 2.08 -13.25
CA ALA A 304 19.12 2.72 -13.48
C ALA A 304 18.33 3.11 -12.21
N THR A 305 18.86 2.86 -11.02
CA THR A 305 18.17 3.17 -9.76
C THR A 305 18.97 4.21 -8.96
N GLY A 306 18.27 5.10 -8.23
CA GLY A 306 18.89 6.09 -7.36
C GLY A 306 19.55 5.51 -6.10
N GLU A 307 19.97 4.24 -6.14
CA GLU A 307 20.61 3.55 -5.01
C GLU A 307 21.95 4.21 -4.65
N ARG A 308 22.18 4.35 -3.35
CA ARG A 308 23.43 4.83 -2.75
C ARG A 308 24.11 3.71 -1.98
N ASP A 309 25.38 3.88 -1.67
CA ASP A 309 25.98 3.10 -0.60
C ASP A 309 25.56 3.63 0.79
N ALA A 310 25.89 2.87 1.83
CA ALA A 310 25.53 3.23 3.20
C ALA A 310 26.01 4.63 3.61
N ALA A 311 27.21 5.04 3.20
CA ALA A 311 27.76 6.36 3.48
C ALA A 311 27.01 7.46 2.72
N GLY A 312 26.62 7.18 1.48
CA GLY A 312 25.82 8.09 0.65
C GLY A 312 24.42 8.36 1.21
N TYR A 313 23.76 7.37 1.82
CA TYR A 313 22.50 7.61 2.54
C TYR A 313 22.70 8.44 3.81
N VAL A 314 23.72 8.15 4.59
CA VAL A 314 24.06 8.94 5.79
C VAL A 314 24.37 10.40 5.43
N ALA A 315 25.04 10.65 4.30
CA ALA A 315 25.37 12.00 3.85
C ALA A 315 24.13 12.89 3.61
N LEU A 316 22.97 12.30 3.27
CA LEU A 316 21.71 13.04 3.09
C LEU A 316 21.24 13.70 4.38
N LEU A 317 21.66 13.21 5.55
CA LEU A 317 21.28 13.72 6.86
C LEU A 317 22.04 15.00 7.27
N ARG A 318 23.06 15.42 6.51
CA ARG A 318 23.83 16.65 6.75
C ARG A 318 24.34 16.79 8.20
N GLY A 319 24.76 15.68 8.81
CA GLY A 319 25.35 15.65 10.15
C GLY A 319 24.34 15.47 11.30
N ALA A 320 23.05 15.29 11.03
CA ALA A 320 22.10 14.91 12.08
C ALA A 320 22.47 13.53 12.68
N PRO A 321 22.11 13.25 13.93
CA PRO A 321 22.36 11.95 14.55
C PRO A 321 21.59 10.82 13.83
N TRP A 322 22.20 9.64 13.73
CA TRP A 322 21.61 8.52 13.00
C TRP A 322 21.98 7.15 13.56
N ARG A 323 21.21 6.15 13.14
CA ARG A 323 21.52 4.72 13.24
C ARG A 323 21.32 4.06 11.89
N LEU A 324 22.14 3.07 11.61
CA LEU A 324 22.11 2.31 10.36
C LEU A 324 22.12 0.81 10.68
N THR A 325 21.26 0.05 10.03
CA THR A 325 21.18 -1.41 10.16
C THR A 325 20.88 -2.06 8.82
N SER A 326 20.91 -3.39 8.75
CA SER A 326 20.51 -4.15 7.56
C SER A 326 19.19 -4.86 7.77
N GLU A 327 18.42 -5.04 6.68
CA GLU A 327 17.17 -5.82 6.70
C GLU A 327 17.40 -7.23 7.25
N ASP A 328 18.46 -7.91 6.82
CA ASP A 328 18.77 -9.29 7.23
C ASP A 328 19.00 -9.42 8.74
N GLU A 329 19.61 -8.42 9.38
CA GLU A 329 19.81 -8.41 10.84
C GLU A 329 18.50 -8.15 11.56
N VAL A 330 17.72 -7.19 11.09
CA VAL A 330 16.42 -6.87 11.69
C VAL A 330 15.47 -8.05 11.57
N VAL A 331 15.42 -8.75 10.43
CA VAL A 331 14.59 -9.95 10.25
C VAL A 331 15.06 -11.08 11.16
N ARG A 332 16.36 -11.27 11.33
CA ARG A 332 16.89 -12.31 12.24
C ARG A 332 16.52 -12.01 13.69
N ASP A 333 16.75 -10.78 14.15
CA ASP A 333 16.35 -10.38 15.51
C ASP A 333 14.84 -10.54 15.70
N TYR A 334 14.04 -10.20 14.68
CA TYR A 334 12.58 -10.38 14.68
C TYR A 334 12.17 -11.84 14.87
N LEU A 335 12.76 -12.77 14.10
CA LEU A 335 12.45 -14.20 14.18
C LEU A 335 12.92 -14.82 15.51
N ASP A 336 13.94 -14.25 16.13
CA ASP A 336 14.40 -14.58 17.47
C ASP A 336 13.53 -13.93 18.58
N GLY A 337 12.45 -13.23 18.23
CA GLY A 337 11.53 -12.59 19.15
C GLY A 337 12.00 -11.24 19.70
N HIS A 338 12.95 -10.59 19.04
CA HIS A 338 13.53 -9.31 19.47
C HIS A 338 13.21 -8.14 18.53
N GLY A 339 13.05 -6.95 19.10
CA GLY A 339 12.98 -5.71 18.36
C GLY A 339 14.35 -5.27 17.81
N PRO A 340 14.38 -4.18 17.04
CA PRO A 340 15.60 -3.68 16.41
C PRO A 340 16.61 -3.17 17.45
N ARG A 341 17.90 -3.39 17.18
CA ARG A 341 19.02 -2.96 18.01
C ARG A 341 19.60 -1.67 17.46
N LEU A 342 19.22 -0.55 18.07
CA LEU A 342 19.60 0.79 17.60
C LEU A 342 20.41 1.60 18.64
N ALA A 343 20.77 1.03 19.80
CA ALA A 343 21.55 1.72 20.82
C ALA A 343 22.96 2.05 20.32
N ALA A 344 23.65 1.08 19.74
CA ALA A 344 25.01 1.24 19.26
C ALA A 344 25.06 1.85 17.84
N PRO A 345 25.88 2.91 17.61
CA PRO A 345 26.13 3.37 16.25
C PRO A 345 26.97 2.34 15.48
N ARG A 346 26.70 2.20 14.18
CA ARG A 346 27.46 1.31 13.29
C ARG A 346 28.14 2.12 12.21
N HIS A 347 29.39 1.77 11.89
CA HIS A 347 30.07 2.43 10.80
C HIS A 347 29.53 1.95 9.44
N PRO A 348 29.25 2.83 8.45
CA PRO A 348 28.71 2.45 7.14
C PRO A 348 29.49 1.34 6.42
N ALA A 349 30.81 1.27 6.60
CA ALA A 349 31.66 0.23 6.01
C ALA A 349 31.36 -1.20 6.51
N GLU A 350 30.75 -1.35 7.69
CA GLU A 350 30.36 -2.66 8.22
C GLU A 350 29.21 -3.28 7.43
N LEU A 351 28.39 -2.45 6.78
CA LEU A 351 27.22 -2.85 6.01
C LEU A 351 27.46 -2.98 4.51
N ARG A 352 28.72 -2.98 4.06
CA ARG A 352 29.06 -3.09 2.64
C ARG A 352 28.52 -4.35 1.95
N ARG A 353 28.27 -5.42 2.71
CA ARG A 353 27.75 -6.71 2.21
C ARG A 353 26.25 -6.89 2.44
N SER A 354 25.55 -5.89 2.98
CA SER A 354 24.12 -5.93 3.17
C SER A 354 23.42 -5.42 1.92
N LYS A 355 22.49 -6.19 1.38
CA LYS A 355 21.74 -5.83 0.16
C LYS A 355 20.78 -4.65 0.43
N TRP A 356 20.06 -4.73 1.56
CA TRP A 356 19.06 -3.77 1.95
C TRP A 356 19.42 -3.11 3.27
N LEU A 357 19.27 -1.81 3.34
CA LEU A 357 19.64 -0.99 4.47
C LEU A 357 18.41 -0.30 5.07
N ALA A 358 18.48 0.01 6.37
CA ALA A 358 17.57 0.88 7.07
C ALA A 358 18.33 1.99 7.79
N LEU A 359 17.86 3.22 7.61
CA LEU A 359 18.42 4.44 8.21
C LEU A 359 17.39 5.06 9.15
N PHE A 360 17.75 5.23 10.41
CA PHE A 360 16.96 5.93 11.40
C PHE A 360 17.70 7.18 11.88
N SER A 361 17.05 8.33 11.83
CA SER A 361 17.60 9.62 12.27
C SER A 361 16.67 10.28 13.25
N SER A 362 17.21 10.93 14.28
CA SER A 362 16.48 11.80 15.19
C SER A 362 17.45 12.69 15.97
N THR A 363 17.04 13.91 16.29
CA THR A 363 17.73 14.75 17.28
C THR A 363 17.40 14.34 18.71
N ASP A 364 16.29 13.62 18.93
CA ASP A 364 15.99 12.93 20.18
C ASP A 364 16.79 11.62 20.26
N ARG A 365 17.95 11.68 20.93
CA ARG A 365 18.82 10.52 21.09
C ARG A 365 18.25 9.43 22.01
N GLY A 366 17.19 9.70 22.76
CA GLY A 366 16.48 8.72 23.57
C GLY A 366 15.82 7.63 22.73
N LEU A 367 15.55 7.91 21.45
CA LEU A 367 15.01 6.94 20.49
C LEU A 367 16.05 5.92 19.99
N PHE A 368 17.34 6.17 20.21
CA PHE A 368 18.41 5.24 19.85
C PHE A 368 18.59 4.18 20.95
N ALA A 369 17.70 3.21 20.98
CA ALA A 369 17.67 2.17 22.00
C ALA A 369 17.57 0.77 21.38
N ASP A 370 17.86 -0.25 22.18
CA ASP A 370 17.56 -1.62 21.82
C ASP A 370 16.14 -1.95 22.29
N HIS A 371 15.29 -2.44 21.38
CA HIS A 371 13.86 -2.62 21.60
C HIS A 371 13.51 -4.05 22.04
N GLY A 372 14.16 -4.59 23.04
CA GLY A 372 13.84 -5.81 23.79
C GLY A 372 13.04 -6.90 23.08
N THR A 373 12.48 -7.83 23.86
CA THR A 373 11.62 -8.92 23.37
C THR A 373 10.21 -8.43 23.03
N PHE A 374 9.54 -9.11 22.12
CA PHE A 374 8.12 -8.93 21.86
C PHE A 374 7.28 -9.65 22.91
N GLU A 375 6.21 -9.04 23.39
CA GLU A 375 5.20 -9.72 24.22
C GLU A 375 4.31 -10.63 23.35
N ALA A 376 4.02 -10.18 22.12
CA ALA A 376 3.34 -10.94 21.09
C ALA A 376 4.00 -10.66 19.74
N PRO A 377 3.99 -11.62 18.79
CA PRO A 377 4.57 -11.41 17.46
C PRO A 377 3.90 -10.22 16.74
N PRO A 378 4.65 -9.17 16.30
CA PRO A 378 4.04 -8.00 15.65
C PRO A 378 3.22 -8.33 14.40
N HIS A 379 3.55 -9.41 13.66
CA HIS A 379 2.78 -9.85 12.49
C HIS A 379 1.39 -10.42 12.83
N ALA A 380 1.09 -10.65 14.11
CA ALA A 380 -0.23 -11.04 14.59
C ALA A 380 -1.15 -9.85 14.88
N ALA A 381 -0.65 -8.61 14.78
CA ALA A 381 -1.46 -7.43 15.07
C ALA A 381 -2.63 -7.29 14.09
N GLY A 382 -3.86 -7.32 14.59
CA GLY A 382 -5.10 -7.25 13.82
C GLY A 382 -5.94 -8.51 13.90
N ALA A 383 -6.85 -8.70 12.93
CA ALA A 383 -7.68 -9.89 12.88
C ALA A 383 -6.88 -11.09 12.33
N PRO A 384 -6.92 -12.27 12.97
CA PRO A 384 -6.23 -13.44 12.44
C PRO A 384 -6.84 -13.87 11.11
N GLY A 385 -5.98 -14.01 10.10
CA GLY A 385 -6.36 -14.45 8.76
C GLY A 385 -5.31 -15.39 8.18
N ILE A 386 -5.73 -16.25 7.27
CA ILE A 386 -4.82 -17.17 6.58
C ILE A 386 -3.84 -16.35 5.73
N ASN A 387 -2.55 -16.61 5.92
CA ASN A 387 -1.51 -15.98 5.12
C ASN A 387 -1.79 -16.20 3.62
N PRO A 388 -1.89 -15.15 2.81
CA PRO A 388 -2.20 -15.24 1.38
C PRO A 388 -1.21 -16.06 0.54
N ALA A 389 -0.07 -16.47 1.12
CA ALA A 389 0.87 -17.41 0.49
C ALA A 389 0.41 -18.86 0.53
N TYR A 390 -0.69 -19.18 1.23
CA TYR A 390 -1.21 -20.56 1.27
C TYR A 390 -2.31 -20.79 0.24
N GLU A 391 -2.15 -21.87 -0.52
CA GLU A 391 -3.25 -22.46 -1.29
C GLU A 391 -4.11 -23.29 -0.36
N VAL A 392 -5.43 -23.09 -0.41
CA VAL A 392 -6.41 -23.79 0.42
C VAL A 392 -7.13 -24.83 -0.42
N ARG A 393 -7.12 -26.09 0.01
CA ARG A 393 -7.79 -27.21 -0.67
C ARG A 393 -8.58 -28.03 0.34
N ARG A 394 -9.79 -28.46 -0.02
CA ARG A 394 -10.55 -29.45 0.75
C ARG A 394 -10.12 -30.86 0.35
N ASP A 395 -9.90 -31.73 1.34
CA ASP A 395 -9.51 -33.14 1.19
C ASP A 395 -10.37 -33.99 2.15
N GLY A 396 -11.59 -34.36 1.72
CA GLY A 396 -12.58 -35.00 2.59
C GLY A 396 -13.04 -34.07 3.70
N ASP A 397 -12.90 -34.53 4.94
CA ASP A 397 -13.24 -33.78 6.16
C ASP A 397 -12.10 -32.89 6.66
N GLU A 398 -10.99 -32.84 5.94
CA GLU A 398 -9.85 -32.00 6.26
C GLU A 398 -9.71 -30.84 5.25
N VAL A 399 -9.06 -29.76 5.68
CA VAL A 399 -8.61 -28.67 4.85
C VAL A 399 -7.08 -28.63 4.89
N VAL A 400 -6.49 -28.71 3.72
CA VAL A 400 -5.03 -28.65 3.51
C VAL A 400 -4.65 -27.23 3.13
N LEU A 401 -3.77 -26.63 3.91
CA LEU A 401 -3.09 -25.36 3.63
C LEU A 401 -1.70 -25.72 3.10
N ALA A 402 -1.38 -25.34 1.87
CA ALA A 402 -0.08 -25.61 1.26
C ALA A 402 0.61 -24.28 0.93
N PHE A 403 1.80 -24.05 1.48
CA PHE A 403 2.58 -22.86 1.17
C PHE A 403 3.04 -22.90 -0.29
N ALA A 404 2.81 -21.81 -1.02
CA ALA A 404 3.22 -21.67 -2.40
C ALA A 404 3.63 -20.22 -2.71
N PHE A 405 4.78 -20.05 -3.31
CA PHE A 405 5.14 -18.74 -3.85
C PHE A 405 4.27 -18.40 -5.07
N PRO A 406 3.73 -17.18 -5.16
CA PRO A 406 2.87 -16.79 -6.27
C PRO A 406 3.57 -16.78 -7.64
N SER A 407 4.91 -16.68 -7.67
CA SER A 407 5.70 -16.73 -8.89
C SER A 407 7.17 -17.07 -8.63
N THR A 408 7.90 -17.41 -9.70
CA THR A 408 9.34 -17.67 -9.62
C THR A 408 10.15 -16.44 -9.22
N TRP A 409 9.76 -15.24 -9.71
CA TRP A 409 10.41 -14.00 -9.32
C TRP A 409 10.18 -13.71 -7.84
N TYR A 410 8.94 -13.86 -7.38
CA TYR A 410 8.59 -13.68 -5.97
C TYR A 410 9.38 -14.65 -5.07
N ALA A 411 9.51 -15.93 -5.49
CA ALA A 411 10.29 -16.93 -4.76
C ALA A 411 11.78 -16.53 -4.63
N PHE A 412 12.35 -15.98 -5.69
CA PHE A 412 13.72 -15.50 -5.67
C PHE A 412 13.92 -14.33 -4.70
N GLU A 413 13.03 -13.35 -4.72
CA GLU A 413 13.12 -12.17 -3.85
C GLU A 413 12.78 -12.46 -2.38
N ASN A 414 11.99 -13.51 -2.11
CA ASN A 414 11.47 -13.82 -0.77
C ASN A 414 11.83 -15.23 -0.28
N ALA A 415 12.91 -15.82 -0.79
CA ALA A 415 13.34 -17.19 -0.45
C ALA A 415 13.51 -17.39 1.07
N ALA A 416 13.86 -16.35 1.82
CA ALA A 416 13.98 -16.40 3.28
C ALA A 416 12.68 -16.82 3.99
N MET A 417 11.51 -16.68 3.36
CA MET A 417 10.23 -17.16 3.92
C MET A 417 10.24 -18.66 4.20
N LEU A 418 10.98 -19.45 3.43
CA LEU A 418 11.10 -20.91 3.63
C LEU A 418 11.72 -21.29 4.99
N ALA A 419 12.43 -20.36 5.62
CA ALA A 419 13.06 -20.61 6.92
C ALA A 419 12.12 -20.48 8.11
N TYR A 420 10.99 -19.75 7.96
CA TYR A 420 10.09 -19.46 9.08
C TYR A 420 8.61 -19.77 8.80
N THR A 421 8.23 -19.98 7.56
CA THR A 421 6.85 -20.30 7.19
C THR A 421 6.67 -21.82 7.11
N SER A 422 5.61 -22.34 7.71
CA SER A 422 5.29 -23.78 7.57
C SER A 422 5.09 -24.18 6.12
N PRO A 423 5.63 -25.32 5.66
CA PRO A 423 5.40 -25.79 4.29
C PRO A 423 3.94 -26.20 4.04
N GLY A 424 3.18 -26.51 5.09
CA GLY A 424 1.77 -26.85 4.99
C GLY A 424 1.18 -27.29 6.31
N GLU A 425 -0.15 -27.19 6.42
CA GLU A 425 -0.95 -27.58 7.57
C GLU A 425 -2.16 -28.38 7.14
N ARG A 426 -2.67 -29.21 8.06
CA ARG A 426 -3.96 -29.87 7.95
C ARG A 426 -4.81 -29.47 9.14
N LEU A 427 -6.00 -28.96 8.86
CA LEU A 427 -7.01 -28.57 9.84
C LEU A 427 -8.24 -29.43 9.57
N ASP A 428 -8.99 -29.80 10.61
CA ASP A 428 -10.31 -30.31 10.36
C ASP A 428 -11.25 -29.24 9.81
N ALA A 429 -12.34 -29.64 9.16
CA ALA A 429 -13.21 -28.70 8.48
C ALA A 429 -13.92 -27.75 9.48
N GLU A 430 -14.21 -28.21 10.70
CA GLU A 430 -14.88 -27.39 11.72
C GLU A 430 -13.91 -26.33 12.29
N GLU A 431 -12.67 -26.70 12.59
CA GLU A 431 -11.61 -25.78 13.01
C GLU A 431 -11.35 -24.73 11.93
N PHE A 432 -11.28 -25.16 10.65
CA PHE A 432 -11.08 -24.23 9.54
C PHE A 432 -12.26 -23.25 9.37
N GLU A 433 -13.52 -23.71 9.45
CA GLU A 433 -14.70 -22.84 9.34
C GLU A 433 -14.78 -21.87 10.53
N ALA A 434 -14.42 -22.30 11.74
CA ALA A 434 -14.35 -21.43 12.90
C ALA A 434 -13.28 -20.33 12.72
N LEU A 435 -12.12 -20.70 12.17
CA LEU A 435 -11.05 -19.76 11.84
C LEU A 435 -11.50 -18.71 10.81
N VAL A 436 -12.10 -19.15 9.70
CA VAL A 436 -12.61 -18.26 8.64
C VAL A 436 -13.74 -17.36 9.16
N ALA A 437 -14.54 -17.84 10.11
CA ALA A 437 -15.60 -17.07 10.75
C ALA A 437 -15.08 -16.06 11.81
N GLY A 438 -13.75 -15.97 12.01
CA GLY A 438 -13.14 -15.10 13.02
C GLY A 438 -13.40 -15.52 14.46
N ARG A 439 -13.66 -16.80 14.67
CA ARG A 439 -13.88 -17.46 15.98
C ARG A 439 -12.91 -18.61 16.16
N PRO A 440 -11.60 -18.36 16.06
CA PRO A 440 -10.63 -19.43 16.10
C PRO A 440 -10.69 -20.16 17.46
N GLU A 441 -10.73 -21.47 17.40
CA GLU A 441 -10.61 -22.38 18.52
C GLU A 441 -9.29 -23.16 18.38
N GLY A 442 -8.66 -23.55 19.50
CA GLY A 442 -7.45 -24.38 19.46
C GLY A 442 -6.13 -23.63 19.36
N SER A 443 -5.19 -24.14 18.58
CA SER A 443 -3.77 -23.75 18.55
C SER A 443 -3.45 -22.51 17.71
N VAL A 444 -4.26 -21.43 17.81
CA VAL A 444 -4.04 -20.18 17.05
C VAL A 444 -2.61 -19.64 17.20
N ALA A 445 -2.07 -19.68 18.41
CA ALA A 445 -0.71 -19.21 18.68
C ALA A 445 0.34 -19.98 17.88
N GLU A 446 0.22 -21.31 17.80
CA GLU A 446 1.14 -22.15 17.01
C GLU A 446 1.06 -21.85 15.52
N LEU A 447 -0.15 -21.60 14.98
CA LEU A 447 -0.34 -21.22 13.58
C LEU A 447 0.22 -19.83 13.27
N VAL A 448 0.15 -18.90 14.24
CA VAL A 448 0.79 -17.58 14.15
C VAL A 448 2.31 -17.73 14.17
N ASP A 449 2.88 -18.46 15.12
CA ASP A 449 4.33 -18.67 15.24
C ASP A 449 4.93 -19.31 13.98
N ARG A 450 4.12 -20.11 13.25
CA ARG A 450 4.49 -20.77 12.00
C ARG A 450 4.12 -19.99 10.75
N PHE A 451 3.68 -18.73 10.90
CA PHE A 451 3.28 -17.83 9.81
C PHE A 451 2.17 -18.38 8.90
N VAL A 452 1.37 -19.30 9.40
CA VAL A 452 0.14 -19.78 8.73
C VAL A 452 -0.96 -18.76 8.89
N LEU A 453 -1.05 -18.14 10.09
CA LEU A 453 -1.93 -17.03 10.37
C LEU A 453 -1.14 -15.74 10.53
N LEU A 454 -1.72 -14.66 10.01
CA LEU A 454 -1.22 -13.29 10.11
C LEU A 454 -2.35 -12.37 10.56
N GLY A 455 -2.01 -11.25 11.19
CA GLY A 455 -2.95 -10.17 11.41
C GLY A 455 -3.25 -9.47 10.08
N LEU A 456 -4.45 -9.66 9.55
CA LEU A 456 -4.87 -9.11 8.25
C LEU A 456 -6.04 -8.15 8.41
N PRO A 457 -6.17 -7.15 7.51
CA PRO A 457 -7.37 -6.33 7.45
C PRO A 457 -8.61 -7.21 7.19
N PRO A 458 -9.77 -6.93 7.84
CA PRO A 458 -10.96 -7.78 7.73
C PRO A 458 -11.48 -7.97 6.29
N ARG A 459 -11.21 -7.01 5.41
CA ARG A 459 -11.63 -7.05 4.00
C ARG A 459 -10.42 -7.17 3.04
N TYR A 460 -9.33 -7.78 3.48
CA TYR A 460 -8.11 -7.94 2.68
C TYR A 460 -8.26 -9.00 1.60
N ALA A 461 -8.58 -10.21 2.00
CA ALA A 461 -8.72 -11.38 1.13
C ALA A 461 -10.17 -11.87 1.10
N ARG A 462 -10.55 -12.51 0.00
CA ARG A 462 -11.81 -13.24 -0.08
C ARG A 462 -11.77 -14.45 0.86
N PRO A 463 -12.92 -14.90 1.38
CA PRO A 463 -12.98 -16.18 2.06
C PRO A 463 -12.40 -17.29 1.18
N PRO A 464 -11.61 -18.22 1.74
CA PRO A 464 -11.03 -19.33 0.99
C PRO A 464 -12.07 -20.13 0.23
N GLY A 465 -11.77 -20.52 -1.01
CA GLY A 465 -12.71 -21.25 -1.87
C GLY A 465 -13.73 -20.37 -2.60
N SER A 466 -13.81 -19.08 -2.29
CA SER A 466 -14.67 -18.15 -3.03
C SER A 466 -14.19 -17.95 -4.48
N PRO A 467 -15.08 -17.97 -5.47
CA PRO A 467 -14.68 -17.76 -6.87
C PRO A 467 -14.16 -16.36 -7.09
N SER A 468 -13.05 -16.23 -7.81
CA SER A 468 -12.59 -14.93 -8.29
C SER A 468 -13.64 -14.32 -9.23
N ARG A 469 -14.05 -13.07 -8.98
CA ARG A 469 -14.90 -12.34 -9.93
C ARG A 469 -14.26 -12.26 -11.32
N SER A 470 -12.93 -12.27 -11.41
CA SER A 470 -12.21 -12.34 -12.67
C SER A 470 -12.43 -13.66 -13.41
N SER A 471 -12.71 -14.78 -12.73
CA SER A 471 -13.04 -16.07 -13.35
C SER A 471 -14.49 -16.12 -13.86
N VAL A 472 -15.42 -15.52 -13.12
CA VAL A 472 -16.84 -15.40 -13.51
C VAL A 472 -16.98 -14.59 -14.79
N LEU A 473 -16.28 -13.46 -14.91
CA LEU A 473 -16.30 -12.64 -16.12
C LEU A 473 -15.57 -13.29 -17.30
N ARG A 474 -14.55 -14.12 -17.07
CA ARG A 474 -13.96 -14.98 -18.11
C ARG A 474 -14.96 -16.03 -18.63
N GLY A 475 -15.75 -16.62 -17.75
CA GLY A 475 -16.83 -17.56 -18.10
C GLY A 475 -17.89 -16.90 -18.98
N LEU A 476 -18.33 -15.69 -18.67
CA LEU A 476 -19.27 -14.92 -19.50
C LEU A 476 -18.68 -14.54 -20.88
N GLY A 477 -17.41 -14.17 -20.94
CA GLY A 477 -16.70 -13.88 -22.19
C GLY A 477 -16.49 -15.13 -23.06
N ALA A 478 -16.29 -16.31 -22.47
CA ALA A 478 -16.22 -17.59 -23.18
C ALA A 478 -17.60 -18.03 -23.72
N GLY A 479 -18.67 -17.80 -22.96
CA GLY A 479 -20.05 -18.03 -23.37
C GLY A 479 -20.45 -17.19 -24.60
N VAL A 480 -20.05 -15.91 -24.62
CA VAL A 480 -20.31 -15.02 -25.79
C VAL A 480 -19.49 -15.43 -27.03
N ARG A 481 -18.30 -16.00 -26.87
CA ARG A 481 -17.52 -16.55 -27.99
C ARG A 481 -18.08 -17.86 -28.50
N ALA A 482 -18.58 -18.74 -27.62
CA ALA A 482 -19.22 -20.01 -28.01
C ALA A 482 -20.53 -19.78 -28.78
N THR A 483 -21.34 -18.81 -28.37
CA THR A 483 -22.58 -18.45 -29.09
C THR A 483 -22.30 -17.82 -30.46
N ARG A 484 -21.22 -17.02 -30.62
CA ARG A 484 -20.80 -16.49 -31.92
C ARG A 484 -20.20 -17.55 -32.85
N ALA A 485 -19.50 -18.55 -32.33
CA ALA A 485 -18.96 -19.66 -33.10
C ALA A 485 -20.09 -20.62 -33.56
N GLY A 486 -21.11 -20.86 -32.71
CA GLY A 486 -22.28 -21.64 -33.05
C GLY A 486 -23.17 -21.00 -34.11
N ALA A 487 -23.26 -19.65 -34.13
CA ALA A 487 -24.02 -18.92 -35.14
C ALA A 487 -23.35 -18.92 -36.55
N ARG A 488 -22.00 -19.05 -36.60
CA ARG A 488 -21.29 -19.17 -37.89
C ARG A 488 -21.35 -20.56 -38.50
N ARG A 489 -21.52 -21.64 -37.71
CA ARG A 489 -21.65 -23.02 -38.22
C ARG A 489 -23.04 -23.37 -38.74
N ARG A 490 -24.06 -22.52 -38.53
CA ARG A 490 -25.41 -22.69 -39.08
C ARG A 490 -25.66 -21.93 -40.40
N ARG A 491 -24.62 -21.29 -40.95
CA ARG A 491 -24.69 -20.53 -42.23
C ARG A 491 -23.67 -21.01 -43.29
N SER A 492 -23.14 -22.23 -43.11
CA SER A 492 -22.36 -22.92 -44.16
C SER A 492 -23.07 -24.20 -44.61
#